data_6a96ed2a8acb283fe04c7e691bd77245
#
_entry.id   6a96ed2a8acb283fe04c7e691bd77245
#
_cell.length_a   1.000
_cell.length_b   1.000
_cell.length_c   1.000
_cell.angle_alpha   90.00
_cell.angle_beta   90.00
_cell.angle_gamma   90.00
#
_symmetry.space_group_name_H-M   'P 1'
#
loop_
_entity.id
_entity.type
_entity.pdbx_description
1 polymer ?
#
loop_
_entity_poly.entity_id
_entity_poly.type
_entity_poly.pdbx_seq_one_letter_code
_entity_poly.pdbx_strand_id
1 'polypeptide(L)'
;MYRPYAQLKVNNTTTLPVIGVPILSSNSIDGWDSVLSILQMPSGIPVATVALNGATNAGILAAKILGSSDEEISTKLEIYQLSLKEKVLSTIEEIKKEHPNSYD
;
A
#
# COMPACT_ATOMS: atom_id res chain seq x y z
N MET A 1 8.44 0.20 -22.68
CA MET A 1 7.31 -0.59 -23.17
C MET A 1 6.64 -1.31 -22.03
N TYR A 2 5.35 -1.27 -22.02
CA TYR A 2 4.51 -1.94 -21.06
C TYR A 2 4.60 -3.47 -21.21
N ARG A 3 4.84 -4.17 -20.09
CA ARG A 3 5.03 -5.64 -20.11
C ARG A 3 4.20 -6.32 -19.03
N PRO A 4 2.94 -6.58 -19.26
CA PRO A 4 2.08 -7.27 -18.27
C PRO A 4 2.52 -8.70 -17.98
N TYR A 5 3.26 -9.31 -18.89
CA TYR A 5 3.73 -10.69 -18.75
C TYR A 5 4.69 -10.91 -17.59
N ALA A 6 5.45 -9.89 -17.21
CA ALA A 6 6.41 -10.01 -16.13
C ALA A 6 5.71 -10.30 -14.80
N GLN A 7 4.61 -9.62 -14.53
CA GLN A 7 3.81 -9.82 -13.32
C GLN A 7 3.13 -11.19 -13.33
N LEU A 8 2.59 -11.56 -14.47
CA LEU A 8 1.95 -12.86 -14.64
C LEU A 8 2.94 -13.99 -14.36
N LYS A 9 4.15 -13.88 -14.88
CA LYS A 9 5.20 -14.86 -14.70
C LYS A 9 5.61 -14.99 -13.23
N VAL A 10 5.80 -13.88 -12.55
CA VAL A 10 6.18 -13.88 -11.13
C VAL A 10 5.09 -14.55 -10.29
N ASN A 11 3.84 -14.19 -10.52
CA ASN A 11 2.74 -14.73 -9.74
C ASN A 11 2.49 -16.21 -10.01
N ASN A 12 2.80 -16.70 -11.21
CA ASN A 12 2.70 -18.12 -11.56
C ASN A 12 3.78 -18.99 -10.93
N THR A 13 4.91 -18.40 -10.55
CA THR A 13 6.04 -19.17 -10.02
C THR A 13 6.08 -19.19 -8.49
N THR A 14 5.14 -18.53 -7.81
CA THR A 14 5.14 -18.47 -6.36
C THR A 14 3.76 -18.78 -5.79
N THR A 15 3.75 -19.42 -4.62
CA THR A 15 2.54 -19.59 -3.82
C THR A 15 2.40 -18.50 -2.76
N LEU A 16 3.39 -17.62 -2.65
CA LEU A 16 3.38 -16.51 -1.69
C LEU A 16 2.43 -15.39 -2.15
N PRO A 17 1.89 -14.62 -1.21
CA PRO A 17 1.12 -13.45 -1.58
C PRO A 17 1.96 -12.47 -2.40
N VAL A 18 1.34 -11.92 -3.45
CA VAL A 18 1.99 -10.92 -4.31
C VAL A 18 1.24 -9.61 -4.17
N ILE A 19 1.97 -8.54 -3.90
CA ILE A 19 1.42 -7.20 -3.77
C ILE A 19 1.96 -6.34 -4.91
N GLY A 20 1.06 -5.78 -5.71
CA GLY A 20 1.43 -4.92 -6.82
C GLY A 20 1.39 -3.45 -6.40
N VAL A 21 2.43 -2.71 -6.75
CA VAL A 21 2.51 -1.27 -6.53
C VAL A 21 2.53 -0.59 -7.89
N PRO A 22 1.40 0.01 -8.32
CA PRO A 22 1.42 0.75 -9.58
C PRO A 22 2.27 2.02 -9.42
N ILE A 23 3.13 2.26 -10.38
CA ILE A 23 4.07 3.39 -10.35
C ILE A 23 3.78 4.32 -11.51
N LEU A 24 3.72 5.61 -11.23
CA LEU A 24 3.64 6.63 -12.27
C LEU A 24 5.01 6.76 -12.92
N SER A 25 5.09 6.48 -14.21
CA SER A 25 6.32 6.62 -14.99
C SER A 25 6.13 7.66 -16.08
N SER A 26 7.23 8.14 -16.63
CA SER A 26 7.20 9.10 -17.74
C SER A 26 6.56 8.54 -19.01
N ASN A 27 6.45 7.21 -19.11
CA ASN A 27 5.90 6.53 -20.26
C ASN A 27 4.43 6.12 -20.09
N SER A 28 3.84 6.39 -18.94
CA SER A 28 2.44 6.06 -18.70
C SER A 28 1.58 7.32 -18.65
N ILE A 29 0.36 7.21 -19.15
CA ILE A 29 -0.62 8.30 -19.13
C ILE A 29 -1.32 8.23 -17.76
N ASP A 30 -1.01 9.18 -16.88
CA ASP A 30 -1.59 9.28 -15.52
C ASP A 30 -1.46 8.01 -14.66
N GLY A 31 -0.50 7.15 -14.98
CA GLY A 31 -0.31 5.90 -14.25
C GLY A 31 -1.34 4.82 -14.56
N TRP A 32 -2.26 5.06 -15.48
CA TRP A 32 -3.34 4.11 -15.83
C TRP A 32 -2.81 2.77 -16.32
N ASP A 33 -1.74 2.77 -17.12
CA ASP A 33 -1.19 1.53 -17.66
C ASP A 33 -0.72 0.60 -16.55
N SER A 34 -0.06 1.16 -15.54
CA SER A 34 0.41 0.38 -14.38
C SER A 34 -0.74 -0.18 -13.56
N VAL A 35 -1.77 0.64 -13.33
CA VAL A 35 -2.96 0.21 -12.58
C VAL A 35 -3.68 -0.90 -13.35
N LEU A 36 -3.93 -0.71 -14.64
CA LEU A 36 -4.66 -1.68 -15.45
C LEU A 36 -3.92 -3.01 -15.55
N SER A 37 -2.58 -2.98 -15.64
CA SER A 37 -1.82 -4.23 -15.73
C SER A 37 -1.97 -5.10 -14.49
N ILE A 38 -2.09 -4.49 -13.32
CA ILE A 38 -2.25 -5.22 -12.06
C ILE A 38 -3.69 -5.69 -11.89
N LEU A 39 -4.67 -4.86 -12.26
CA LEU A 39 -6.08 -5.16 -12.09
C LEU A 39 -6.60 -6.22 -13.07
N GLN A 40 -5.96 -6.35 -14.22
CA GLN A 40 -6.39 -7.27 -15.27
C GLN A 40 -5.71 -8.64 -15.20
N MET A 41 -5.38 -9.10 -14.01
CA MET A 41 -4.81 -10.43 -13.83
C MET A 41 -5.89 -11.50 -14.05
N PRO A 42 -5.54 -12.60 -14.73
CA PRO A 42 -6.51 -13.68 -14.96
C PRO A 42 -6.91 -14.41 -13.69
N SER A 43 -8.05 -15.07 -13.76
CA SER A 43 -8.54 -15.88 -12.65
C SER A 43 -7.52 -16.95 -12.25
N GLY A 44 -7.28 -17.10 -10.97
CA GLY A 44 -6.28 -18.02 -10.44
C GLY A 44 -4.90 -17.41 -10.24
N ILE A 45 -4.71 -16.17 -10.63
CA ILE A 45 -3.45 -15.44 -10.42
C ILE A 45 -3.76 -14.12 -9.70
N PRO A 46 -4.04 -14.18 -8.38
CA PRO A 46 -4.44 -12.99 -7.65
C PRO A 46 -3.23 -12.12 -7.27
N VAL A 47 -3.39 -10.81 -7.44
CA VAL A 47 -2.41 -9.81 -7.00
C VAL A 47 -3.14 -8.76 -6.20
N ALA A 48 -2.73 -8.56 -4.95
CA ALA A 48 -3.25 -7.47 -4.13
C ALA A 48 -2.64 -6.15 -4.63
N THR A 49 -3.45 -5.11 -4.72
CA THR A 49 -3.00 -3.83 -5.26
C THR A 49 -3.19 -2.72 -4.25
N VAL A 50 -2.18 -1.88 -4.11
CA VAL A 50 -2.25 -0.65 -3.32
C VAL A 50 -2.43 0.54 -4.25
N ALA A 51 -2.56 1.73 -3.68
CA ALA A 51 -2.71 2.95 -4.47
C ALA A 51 -1.47 3.23 -5.33
N LEU A 52 -1.65 4.05 -6.36
CA LEU A 52 -0.55 4.50 -7.21
C LEU A 52 0.56 5.11 -6.36
N ASN A 53 1.80 4.67 -6.58
CA ASN A 53 2.98 5.05 -5.81
C ASN A 53 2.89 4.72 -4.31
N GLY A 54 2.03 3.78 -3.93
CA GLY A 54 1.78 3.42 -2.53
C GLY A 54 2.74 2.39 -1.94
N ALA A 55 4.04 2.55 -2.15
CA ALA A 55 5.04 1.59 -1.68
C ALA A 55 5.03 1.43 -0.16
N THR A 56 4.83 2.51 0.60
CA THR A 56 4.75 2.47 2.06
C THR A 56 3.58 1.59 2.51
N ASN A 57 2.40 1.78 1.91
CA ASN A 57 1.23 0.99 2.24
C ASN A 57 1.39 -0.47 1.80
N ALA A 58 2.12 -0.74 0.73
CA ALA A 58 2.43 -2.10 0.32
C ALA A 58 3.29 -2.79 1.39
N GLY A 59 4.28 -2.10 1.94
CA GLY A 59 5.11 -2.62 3.03
C GLY A 59 4.31 -2.90 4.29
N ILE A 60 3.40 -2.00 4.65
CA ILE A 60 2.51 -2.19 5.80
C ILE A 60 1.58 -3.38 5.58
N LEU A 61 1.02 -3.52 4.38
CA LEU A 61 0.16 -4.64 4.05
C LEU A 61 0.91 -5.97 4.12
N ALA A 62 2.13 -6.01 3.60
CA ALA A 62 2.99 -7.20 3.70
C ALA A 62 3.25 -7.56 5.16
N ALA A 63 3.54 -6.58 6.00
CA ALA A 63 3.74 -6.80 7.44
C ALA A 63 2.47 -7.32 8.11
N LYS A 64 1.29 -6.82 7.73
CA LYS A 64 0.02 -7.33 8.26
C LYS A 64 -0.23 -8.78 7.88
N ILE A 65 0.11 -9.15 6.64
CA ILE A 65 -0.01 -10.53 6.19
C ILE A 65 0.89 -11.45 7.02
N LEU A 66 2.15 -11.05 7.22
CA LEU A 66 3.08 -11.81 8.06
C LEU A 66 2.65 -11.83 9.53
N GLY A 67 2.16 -10.70 10.02
CA GLY A 67 1.72 -10.55 11.41
C GLY A 67 0.45 -11.32 11.75
N SER A 68 -0.27 -11.81 10.76
CA SER A 68 -1.46 -12.62 10.99
C SER A 68 -1.13 -13.96 11.67
N SER A 69 0.12 -14.42 11.56
CA SER A 69 0.60 -15.64 12.19
C SER A 69 1.87 -15.47 13.02
N ASP A 70 2.34 -14.23 13.22
CA ASP A 70 3.56 -13.89 13.94
C ASP A 70 3.26 -12.78 14.95
N GLU A 71 3.27 -13.13 16.25
CA GLU A 71 2.92 -12.18 17.32
C GLU A 71 3.92 -11.03 17.45
N GLU A 72 5.20 -11.28 17.18
CA GLU A 72 6.22 -10.24 17.26
C GLU A 72 5.98 -9.16 16.21
N ILE A 73 5.68 -9.56 14.98
CA ILE A 73 5.35 -8.62 13.90
C ILE A 73 4.05 -7.90 14.22
N SER A 74 3.04 -8.61 14.69
CA SER A 74 1.76 -8.02 15.06
C SER A 74 1.92 -6.95 16.14
N THR A 75 2.74 -7.20 17.15
CA THR A 75 3.01 -6.24 18.24
C THR A 75 3.71 -5.00 17.70
N LYS A 76 4.70 -5.18 16.83
CA LYS A 76 5.40 -4.06 16.20
C LYS A 76 4.47 -3.21 15.35
N LEU A 77 3.52 -3.84 14.64
CA LEU A 77 2.52 -3.13 13.86
C LEU A 77 1.59 -2.31 14.75
N GLU A 78 1.16 -2.84 15.89
CA GLU A 78 0.32 -2.11 16.84
C GLU A 78 1.03 -0.85 17.33
N ILE A 79 2.31 -0.97 17.68
CA ILE A 79 3.11 0.17 18.13
C ILE A 79 3.23 1.20 17.01
N TYR A 80 3.48 0.76 15.80
CA TYR A 80 3.59 1.64 14.64
C TYR A 80 2.27 2.38 14.37
N GLN A 81 1.14 1.68 14.42
CA GLN A 81 -0.17 2.28 14.20
C GLN A 81 -0.51 3.31 15.29
N LEU A 82 -0.16 3.03 16.53
CA LEU A 82 -0.34 3.99 17.62
C LEU A 82 0.49 5.25 17.40
N SER A 83 1.73 5.11 16.96
CA SER A 83 2.59 6.25 16.67
C SER A 83 2.03 7.14 15.56
N LEU A 84 1.44 6.55 14.53
CA LEU A 84 0.79 7.30 13.45
C LEU A 84 -0.43 8.06 13.97
N LYS A 85 -1.23 7.41 14.84
CA LYS A 85 -2.41 8.04 15.42
C LYS A 85 -2.03 9.23 16.30
N GLU A 86 -1.01 9.09 17.13
CA GLU A 86 -0.50 10.18 17.95
C GLU A 86 0.01 11.34 17.11
N LYS A 87 0.69 11.05 16.03
CA LYS A 87 1.19 12.07 15.11
C LYS A 87 0.06 12.86 14.47
N VAL A 88 -1.00 12.19 14.06
CA VAL A 88 -2.18 12.85 13.46
C VAL A 88 -2.88 13.73 14.51
N LEU A 89 -3.09 13.23 15.73
CA LEU A 89 -3.71 13.99 16.81
C LEU A 89 -2.89 15.24 17.16
N SER A 90 -1.58 15.10 17.24
CA SER A 90 -0.68 16.22 17.49
C SER A 90 -0.80 17.30 16.41
N THR A 91 -0.86 16.88 15.15
CA THR A 91 -1.03 17.79 14.02
C THR A 91 -2.36 18.54 14.09
N ILE A 92 -3.44 17.84 14.45
CA ILE A 92 -4.77 18.44 14.60
C ILE A 92 -4.75 19.50 15.73
N GLU A 93 -4.10 19.21 16.85
CA GLU A 93 -3.98 20.16 17.95
C GLU A 93 -3.21 21.41 17.53
N GLU A 94 -2.13 21.28 16.78
CA GLU A 94 -1.38 22.40 16.25
C GLU A 94 -2.23 23.28 15.34
N ILE A 95 -3.00 22.67 14.45
CA ILE A 95 -3.90 23.39 13.55
C ILE A 95 -4.97 24.14 14.34
N LYS A 96 -5.54 23.52 15.37
CA LYS A 96 -6.54 24.15 16.24
C LYS A 96 -5.97 25.33 17.01
N LYS A 97 -4.71 25.26 17.40
CA LYS A 97 -4.02 26.38 18.06
C LYS A 97 -3.84 27.57 17.13
N GLU A 98 -3.50 27.30 15.86
CA GLU A 98 -3.30 28.37 14.88
C GLU A 98 -4.62 28.93 14.36
N HIS A 99 -5.66 28.12 14.30
CA HIS A 99 -6.97 28.47 13.75
C HIS A 99 -8.10 28.01 14.67
N PRO A 100 -8.24 28.61 15.87
CA PRO A 100 -9.17 28.08 16.88
C PRO A 100 -10.63 28.12 16.47
N ASN A 101 -11.01 28.97 15.51
CA ASN A 101 -12.39 29.13 15.04
C ASN A 101 -12.74 28.26 13.84
N SER A 102 -11.78 27.49 13.31
CA SER A 102 -11.96 26.72 12.09
C SER A 102 -12.58 25.34 12.31
N TYR A 103 -12.61 24.86 13.53
CA TYR A 103 -12.99 23.48 13.88
C TYR A 103 -14.06 23.40 14.96
N ASP A 104 -14.76 24.47 15.21
CA ASP A 104 -15.85 24.49 16.19
C ASP A 104 -17.19 24.08 15.60
#